data_f8f1f1c3793998667e1754603343520f
#
_entry.id   f8f1f1c3793998667e1754603343520f
#
_cell.length_a   1.000
_cell.length_b   1.000
_cell.length_c   1.000
_cell.angle_alpha   90.00
_cell.angle_beta   90.00
_cell.angle_gamma   90.00
#
_symmetry.space_group_name_H-M   'P 1'
#
loop_
_entity.id
_entity.type
_entity.pdbx_description
1 polymer ?
#
loop_
_entity_poly.entity_id
_entity_poly.type
_entity_poly.pdbx_seq_one_letter_code
_entity_poly.pdbx_strand_id
1 'polypeptide(L)'
;GLVGSSLVALGFSLTEALAQTRNFKLSKTTETRSTCPYCSVSCGVIMYTMGDNAKNNKPALVHVEGDPDHPVNRGTLCPKGAGLADMINSPNRLHFPEVREPGGKEWKRISWDDAMTRIAKHMKADRDKNFIAKNDKGVTVNRWNTTGMLVSSASSNEAGYLSVKMLRAMGVVTLDTQARI
;
A
#
# COMPACT_ATOMS: atom_id res chain seq x y z
N GLY A 1 15.44 19.43 -36.12
CA GLY A 1 16.36 19.58 -37.21
C GLY A 1 17.49 20.57 -37.03
N LEU A 2 17.28 21.79 -36.53
CA LEU A 2 18.29 22.88 -36.48
C LEU A 2 19.44 22.64 -35.51
N VAL A 3 19.23 21.94 -34.41
CA VAL A 3 20.30 21.67 -33.41
C VAL A 3 21.24 20.57 -33.90
N GLY A 4 20.76 19.60 -34.65
CA GLY A 4 21.59 18.51 -35.19
C GLY A 4 22.57 18.99 -36.26
N SER A 5 22.16 19.94 -37.10
CA SER A 5 23.02 20.48 -38.16
C SER A 5 24.15 21.36 -37.63
N SER A 6 23.94 22.07 -36.53
CA SER A 6 24.99 22.89 -35.90
C SER A 6 26.05 22.03 -35.18
N LEU A 7 25.69 20.88 -34.60
CA LEU A 7 26.66 19.98 -33.97
C LEU A 7 27.53 19.27 -34.98
N VAL A 8 26.99 18.86 -36.14
CA VAL A 8 27.78 18.28 -37.23
C VAL A 8 28.78 19.29 -37.82
N ALA A 9 28.38 20.56 -37.95
CA ALA A 9 29.26 21.64 -38.39
C ALA A 9 30.42 21.93 -37.43
N LEU A 10 30.29 21.56 -36.17
CA LEU A 10 31.35 21.63 -35.13
C LEU A 10 32.20 20.35 -35.03
N GLY A 11 32.03 19.39 -35.98
CA GLY A 11 32.81 18.16 -36.03
C GLY A 11 32.34 17.04 -35.10
N PHE A 12 31.12 17.14 -34.52
CA PHE A 12 30.54 16.06 -33.71
C PHE A 12 29.86 15.02 -34.63
N SER A 13 30.23 13.75 -34.46
CA SER A 13 29.58 12.65 -35.14
C SER A 13 28.27 12.27 -34.41
N LEU A 14 27.12 12.53 -35.04
CA LEU A 14 25.81 12.14 -34.48
C LEU A 14 25.68 10.63 -34.35
N THR A 15 26.32 9.86 -35.21
CA THR A 15 26.30 8.38 -35.18
C THR A 15 27.01 7.83 -33.94
N GLU A 16 28.20 8.39 -33.62
CA GLU A 16 28.94 7.99 -32.42
C GLU A 16 28.24 8.45 -31.15
N ALA A 17 27.68 9.66 -31.12
CA ALA A 17 26.91 10.16 -30.00
C ALA A 17 25.66 9.31 -29.74
N LEU A 18 24.94 8.88 -30.76
CA LEU A 18 23.80 7.98 -30.65
C LEU A 18 24.18 6.56 -30.23
N ALA A 19 25.36 6.06 -30.68
CA ALA A 19 25.88 4.74 -30.28
C ALA A 19 26.30 4.69 -28.80
N GLN A 20 26.65 5.83 -28.20
CA GLN A 20 27.01 5.93 -26.79
C GLN A 20 25.83 6.19 -25.87
N THR A 21 24.64 6.56 -26.39
CA THR A 21 23.43 6.70 -25.57
C THR A 21 22.99 5.32 -25.09
N ARG A 22 23.04 5.11 -23.78
CA ARG A 22 22.46 3.92 -23.17
C ARG A 22 20.95 3.95 -23.39
N ASN A 23 20.37 2.84 -23.78
CA ASN A 23 18.93 2.71 -23.83
C ASN A 23 18.32 3.07 -22.46
N PHE A 24 17.28 3.90 -22.49
CA PHE A 24 16.57 4.27 -21.27
C PHE A 24 16.09 3.03 -20.53
N LYS A 25 16.42 2.92 -19.24
CA LYS A 25 16.15 1.70 -18.45
C LYS A 25 14.70 1.26 -18.48
N LEU A 26 13.77 2.21 -18.61
CA LEU A 26 12.34 1.94 -18.58
C LEU A 26 11.74 1.60 -19.97
N SER A 27 12.52 1.67 -21.05
CA SER A 27 12.05 1.43 -22.43
C SER A 27 11.48 0.02 -22.66
N LYS A 28 11.82 -0.94 -21.81
CA LYS A 28 11.35 -2.35 -21.90
C LYS A 28 10.49 -2.76 -20.70
N THR A 29 9.91 -1.81 -19.99
CA THR A 29 9.05 -2.05 -18.85
C THR A 29 7.59 -1.99 -19.24
N THR A 30 6.75 -2.65 -18.43
CA THR A 30 5.30 -2.47 -18.47
C THR A 30 4.92 -1.44 -17.43
N GLU A 31 4.16 -0.44 -17.85
CA GLU A 31 3.61 0.59 -16.98
C GLU A 31 2.28 0.16 -16.40
N THR A 32 2.12 0.32 -15.10
CA THR A 32 0.85 0.09 -14.40
C THR A 32 0.56 1.27 -13.49
N ARG A 33 -0.59 1.89 -13.67
CA ARG A 33 -1.05 2.99 -12.81
C ARG A 33 -1.67 2.44 -11.54
N SER A 34 -1.37 3.09 -10.42
CA SER A 34 -1.86 2.71 -9.09
C SER A 34 -1.94 3.95 -8.18
N THR A 35 -2.33 3.71 -6.94
CA THR A 35 -2.42 4.75 -5.92
C THR A 35 -1.43 4.47 -4.81
N CYS A 36 -0.76 5.52 -4.32
CA CYS A 36 0.16 5.44 -3.18
C CYS A 36 -0.60 4.98 -1.91
N PRO A 37 -0.09 3.97 -1.18
CA PRO A 37 -0.78 3.41 -0.03
C PRO A 37 -0.57 4.19 1.27
N TYR A 38 0.27 5.23 1.29
CA TYR A 38 0.74 5.80 2.56
C TYR A 38 -0.24 6.73 3.26
N CYS A 39 -0.98 7.56 2.54
CA CYS A 39 -1.87 8.49 3.21
C CYS A 39 -3.09 8.84 2.37
N SER A 40 -4.02 9.59 2.98
CA SER A 40 -5.30 9.99 2.38
C SER A 40 -5.17 10.96 1.19
N VAL A 41 -3.98 11.49 0.90
CA VAL A 41 -3.72 12.28 -0.31
C VAL A 41 -3.95 11.43 -1.56
N SER A 42 -3.69 10.11 -1.48
CA SER A 42 -3.96 9.16 -2.56
C SER A 42 -3.27 9.52 -3.87
N CYS A 43 -1.99 9.92 -3.80
CA CYS A 43 -1.20 10.27 -4.98
C CYS A 43 -1.22 9.15 -6.02
N GLY A 44 -1.46 9.50 -7.28
CA GLY A 44 -1.29 8.59 -8.40
C GLY A 44 0.18 8.28 -8.64
N VAL A 45 0.47 7.02 -8.88
CA VAL A 45 1.81 6.51 -9.19
C VAL A 45 1.81 5.66 -10.44
N ILE A 46 2.90 5.70 -11.18
CA ILE A 46 3.20 4.80 -12.29
C ILE A 46 4.24 3.81 -11.79
N MET A 47 3.92 2.52 -11.86
CA MET A 47 4.81 1.43 -11.52
C MET A 47 5.37 0.80 -12.78
N TYR A 48 6.68 0.69 -12.87
CA TYR A 48 7.40 0.11 -13.98
C TYR A 48 7.90 -1.28 -13.60
N THR A 49 7.40 -2.29 -14.30
CA THR A 49 7.78 -3.69 -14.05
C THR A 49 8.52 -4.28 -15.25
N MET A 50 9.52 -5.12 -14.96
CA MET A 50 10.20 -5.95 -15.95
C MET A 50 9.85 -7.41 -15.72
N GLY A 51 9.79 -8.19 -16.82
CA GLY A 51 9.42 -9.60 -16.76
C GLY A 51 7.92 -9.81 -17.00
N ASP A 52 7.60 -10.94 -17.61
CA ASP A 52 6.24 -11.29 -18.06
C ASP A 52 5.77 -12.66 -17.56
N ASN A 53 6.45 -13.23 -16.55
CA ASN A 53 6.30 -14.61 -16.09
C ASN A 53 6.65 -15.71 -17.14
N ALA A 54 7.10 -15.32 -18.35
CA ALA A 54 7.57 -16.28 -19.32
C ALA A 54 8.99 -16.77 -18.98
N LYS A 55 9.26 -18.05 -19.16
CA LYS A 55 10.61 -18.65 -19.06
C LYS A 55 11.35 -18.33 -17.73
N ASN A 56 10.66 -18.46 -16.59
CA ASN A 56 11.24 -18.21 -15.26
C ASN A 56 11.61 -16.74 -14.95
N ASN A 57 11.18 -15.79 -15.76
CA ASN A 57 11.41 -14.37 -15.53
C ASN A 57 10.28 -13.83 -14.64
N LYS A 58 10.51 -13.80 -13.33
CA LYS A 58 9.54 -13.21 -12.39
C LYS A 58 9.43 -11.70 -12.65
N PRO A 59 8.21 -11.15 -12.71
CA PRO A 59 8.04 -9.71 -12.78
C PRO A 59 8.71 -9.04 -11.57
N ALA A 60 9.51 -8.02 -11.84
CA ALA A 60 10.17 -7.23 -10.81
C ALA A 60 9.80 -5.75 -10.98
N LEU A 61 9.42 -5.11 -9.89
CA LEU A 61 9.22 -3.66 -9.86
C LEU A 61 10.59 -2.98 -9.87
N VAL A 62 10.86 -2.20 -10.93
CA VAL A 62 12.16 -1.57 -11.12
C VAL A 62 12.17 -0.08 -10.87
N HIS A 63 10.98 0.56 -10.96
CA HIS A 63 10.85 2.00 -10.72
C HIS A 63 9.41 2.36 -10.36
N VAL A 64 9.26 3.45 -9.59
CA VAL A 64 7.98 4.10 -9.31
C VAL A 64 8.16 5.60 -9.44
N GLU A 65 7.23 6.26 -10.11
CA GLU A 65 7.18 7.72 -10.17
C GLU A 65 5.74 8.22 -10.02
N GLY A 66 5.58 9.53 -9.84
CA GLY A 66 4.25 10.15 -9.77
C GLY A 66 3.59 10.21 -11.14
N ASP A 67 2.30 9.92 -11.19
CA ASP A 67 1.51 10.01 -12.41
C ASP A 67 1.21 11.48 -12.73
N PRO A 68 1.73 12.04 -13.84
CA PRO A 68 1.50 13.43 -14.21
C PRO A 68 0.04 13.73 -14.59
N ASP A 69 -0.70 12.71 -15.00
CA ASP A 69 -2.12 12.84 -15.38
C ASP A 69 -3.05 12.77 -14.16
N HIS A 70 -2.53 12.40 -12.99
CA HIS A 70 -3.34 12.28 -11.79
C HIS A 70 -3.73 13.67 -11.24
N PRO A 71 -5.03 13.96 -11.01
CA PRO A 71 -5.51 15.30 -10.69
C PRO A 71 -5.00 15.86 -9.35
N VAL A 72 -4.63 14.99 -8.41
CA VAL A 72 -4.20 15.40 -7.05
C VAL A 72 -2.73 15.79 -7.04
N ASN A 73 -1.84 14.88 -7.42
CA ASN A 73 -0.39 15.08 -7.27
C ASN A 73 0.33 15.52 -8.56
N ARG A 74 -0.28 15.36 -9.73
CA ARG A 74 0.26 15.84 -11.02
C ARG A 74 1.75 15.50 -11.23
N GLY A 75 2.11 14.26 -10.93
CA GLY A 75 3.48 13.76 -11.05
C GLY A 75 4.37 14.00 -9.83
N THR A 76 3.98 14.80 -8.86
CA THR A 76 4.79 15.04 -7.65
C THR A 76 4.61 13.92 -6.63
N LEU A 77 5.67 13.57 -5.91
CA LEU A 77 5.64 12.62 -4.80
C LEU A 77 6.44 13.16 -3.61
N CYS A 78 5.98 12.84 -2.41
CA CYS A 78 6.80 13.00 -1.21
C CYS A 78 7.87 11.89 -1.13
N PRO A 79 8.88 11.98 -0.26
CA PRO A 79 9.93 10.96 -0.14
C PRO A 79 9.42 9.54 0.08
N LYS A 80 8.30 9.36 0.79
CA LYS A 80 7.68 8.04 1.00
C LYS A 80 7.13 7.44 -0.31
N GLY A 81 6.42 8.25 -1.10
CA GLY A 81 5.91 7.85 -2.41
C GLY A 81 7.04 7.54 -3.40
N ALA A 82 8.08 8.37 -3.42
CA ALA A 82 9.27 8.15 -4.25
C ALA A 82 10.03 6.86 -3.87
N GLY A 83 10.03 6.49 -2.58
CA GLY A 83 10.68 5.27 -2.06
C GLY A 83 9.82 3.99 -2.13
N LEU A 84 8.67 3.99 -2.80
CA LEU A 84 7.79 2.82 -2.84
C LEU A 84 8.46 1.57 -3.44
N ALA A 85 9.31 1.73 -4.44
CA ALA A 85 10.02 0.59 -5.04
C ALA A 85 10.90 -0.14 -4.01
N ASP A 86 11.60 0.60 -3.17
CA ASP A 86 12.44 0.03 -2.11
C ASP A 86 11.60 -0.67 -1.04
N MET A 87 10.47 -0.08 -0.66
CA MET A 87 9.54 -0.69 0.30
C MET A 87 8.96 -2.00 -0.23
N ILE A 88 8.54 -2.05 -1.50
CA ILE A 88 7.95 -3.23 -2.11
C ILE A 88 9.00 -4.34 -2.27
N ASN A 89 10.22 -3.99 -2.68
CA ASN A 89 11.31 -4.94 -2.91
C ASN A 89 12.11 -5.27 -1.65
N SER A 90 11.77 -4.70 -0.49
CA SER A 90 12.50 -4.93 0.76
C SER A 90 12.51 -6.41 1.14
N PRO A 91 13.67 -7.01 1.41
CA PRO A 91 13.77 -8.39 1.88
C PRO A 91 13.15 -8.59 3.28
N ASN A 92 12.99 -7.51 4.03
CA ASN A 92 12.38 -7.53 5.37
C ASN A 92 10.85 -7.41 5.34
N ARG A 93 10.26 -7.26 4.16
CA ARG A 93 8.81 -7.19 4.04
C ARG A 93 8.16 -8.54 4.33
N LEU A 94 7.21 -8.56 5.26
CA LEU A 94 6.39 -9.75 5.52
C LEU A 94 5.44 -10.00 4.35
N HIS A 95 5.53 -11.18 3.76
CA HIS A 95 4.67 -11.62 2.65
C HIS A 95 3.50 -12.49 3.10
N PHE A 96 3.57 -12.99 4.34
CA PHE A 96 2.60 -13.91 4.91
C PHE A 96 2.30 -13.53 6.35
N PRO A 97 1.08 -13.82 6.85
CA PRO A 97 0.77 -13.62 8.24
C PRO A 97 1.60 -14.55 9.13
N GLU A 98 1.91 -14.06 10.32
CA GLU A 98 2.60 -14.80 11.36
C GLU A 98 1.82 -14.74 12.66
N VAL A 99 1.84 -15.81 13.41
CA VAL A 99 1.22 -15.90 14.71
C VAL A 99 2.27 -16.22 15.77
N ARG A 100 2.13 -15.60 16.93
CA ARG A 100 2.84 -15.98 18.14
C ARG A 100 1.81 -16.41 19.18
N GLU A 101 1.89 -17.66 19.60
CA GLU A 101 0.96 -18.18 20.59
C GLU A 101 1.16 -17.50 21.96
N PRO A 102 0.11 -17.41 22.80
CA PRO A 102 0.21 -16.81 24.12
C PRO A 102 1.36 -17.43 24.93
N GLY A 103 2.24 -16.56 25.47
CA GLY A 103 3.44 -17.00 26.19
C GLY A 103 4.59 -17.53 25.31
N GLY A 104 4.36 -17.70 24.01
CA GLY A 104 5.40 -18.11 23.07
C GLY A 104 6.43 -17.02 22.78
N LYS A 105 7.64 -17.42 22.39
CA LYS A 105 8.73 -16.50 22.01
C LYS A 105 8.91 -16.39 20.51
N GLU A 106 8.42 -17.34 19.75
CA GLU A 106 8.65 -17.45 18.30
C GLU A 106 7.41 -17.09 17.50
N TRP A 107 7.64 -16.39 16.38
CA TRP A 107 6.63 -16.16 15.37
C TRP A 107 6.60 -17.34 14.40
N LYS A 108 5.39 -17.83 14.09
CA LYS A 108 5.16 -18.93 13.14
C LYS A 108 4.34 -18.43 11.98
N ARG A 109 4.83 -18.68 10.77
CA ARG A 109 4.08 -18.39 9.55
C ARG A 109 2.82 -19.25 9.47
N ILE A 110 1.70 -18.64 9.11
CA ILE A 110 0.40 -19.27 8.89
C ILE A 110 -0.19 -18.84 7.54
N SER A 111 -1.24 -19.52 7.11
CA SER A 111 -1.99 -19.09 5.91
C SER A 111 -2.86 -17.87 6.21
N TRP A 112 -3.27 -17.15 5.16
CA TRP A 112 -4.26 -16.08 5.29
C TRP A 112 -5.61 -16.60 5.80
N ASP A 113 -6.06 -17.77 5.35
CA ASP A 113 -7.31 -18.37 5.79
C ASP A 113 -7.28 -18.71 7.29
N ASP A 114 -6.16 -19.26 7.78
CA ASP A 114 -5.98 -19.51 9.22
C ASP A 114 -5.95 -18.21 10.02
N ALA A 115 -5.22 -17.20 9.55
CA ALA A 115 -5.17 -15.89 10.20
C ALA A 115 -6.56 -15.26 10.32
N MET A 116 -7.30 -15.19 9.22
CA MET A 116 -8.65 -14.60 9.19
C MET A 116 -9.62 -15.39 10.06
N THR A 117 -9.54 -16.73 10.03
CA THR A 117 -10.37 -17.60 10.86
C THR A 117 -10.10 -17.39 12.35
N ARG A 118 -8.83 -17.30 12.76
CA ARG A 118 -8.46 -17.04 14.16
C ARG A 118 -8.95 -15.68 14.64
N ILE A 119 -8.73 -14.62 13.84
CA ILE A 119 -9.18 -13.26 14.15
C ILE A 119 -10.71 -13.23 14.28
N ALA A 120 -11.44 -13.79 13.31
CA ALA A 120 -12.91 -13.80 13.32
C ALA A 120 -13.47 -14.57 14.52
N LYS A 121 -12.88 -15.71 14.89
CA LYS A 121 -13.29 -16.49 16.07
C LYS A 121 -13.10 -15.70 17.36
N HIS A 122 -11.96 -15.02 17.54
CA HIS A 122 -11.71 -14.19 18.71
C HIS A 122 -12.68 -13.01 18.79
N MET A 123 -12.86 -12.28 17.70
CA MET A 123 -13.79 -11.16 17.65
C MET A 123 -15.23 -11.60 17.93
N LYS A 124 -15.67 -12.71 17.31
CA LYS A 124 -17.01 -13.24 17.53
C LYS A 124 -17.23 -13.68 18.97
N ALA A 125 -16.31 -14.43 19.55
CA ALA A 125 -16.41 -14.92 20.92
C ALA A 125 -16.48 -13.76 21.94
N ASP A 126 -15.64 -12.74 21.77
CA ASP A 126 -15.67 -11.56 22.63
C ASP A 126 -16.95 -10.75 22.45
N ARG A 127 -17.38 -10.54 21.20
CA ARG A 127 -18.60 -9.80 20.90
C ARG A 127 -19.85 -10.50 21.42
N ASP A 128 -19.99 -11.80 21.20
CA ASP A 128 -21.15 -12.59 21.66
C ASP A 128 -21.31 -12.51 23.19
N LYS A 129 -20.20 -12.45 23.92
CA LYS A 129 -20.18 -12.35 25.38
C LYS A 129 -20.44 -10.94 25.89
N ASN A 130 -19.98 -9.90 25.21
CA ASN A 130 -19.85 -8.56 25.76
C ASN A 130 -20.67 -7.50 25.01
N PHE A 131 -21.46 -7.88 24.00
CA PHE A 131 -22.32 -6.95 23.27
C PHE A 131 -23.50 -6.51 24.11
N ILE A 132 -23.71 -5.21 24.23
CA ILE A 132 -24.76 -4.58 25.01
C ILE A 132 -25.80 -4.01 24.04
N ALA A 133 -26.93 -4.68 23.89
CA ALA A 133 -28.02 -4.21 23.03
C ALA A 133 -28.77 -3.03 23.67
N LYS A 134 -29.06 -3.12 24.97
CA LYS A 134 -29.76 -2.08 25.75
C LYS A 134 -28.99 -1.78 27.02
N ASN A 135 -29.00 -0.54 27.46
CA ASN A 135 -28.43 -0.12 28.74
C ASN A 135 -29.41 -0.41 29.90
N ASP A 136 -28.99 -0.10 31.13
CA ASP A 136 -29.76 -0.31 32.37
C ASP A 136 -31.10 0.48 32.42
N LYS A 137 -31.24 1.51 31.58
CA LYS A 137 -32.46 2.30 31.42
C LYS A 137 -33.36 1.81 30.28
N GLY A 138 -33.04 0.65 29.67
CA GLY A 138 -33.81 0.06 28.58
C GLY A 138 -33.59 0.74 27.21
N VAL A 139 -32.69 1.72 27.13
CA VAL A 139 -32.36 2.43 25.87
C VAL A 139 -31.49 1.55 25.00
N THR A 140 -31.84 1.43 23.73
CA THR A 140 -31.04 0.70 22.73
C THR A 140 -29.71 1.42 22.48
N VAL A 141 -28.60 0.76 22.73
CA VAL A 141 -27.24 1.32 22.59
C VAL A 141 -26.37 0.53 21.61
N ASN A 142 -26.65 -0.72 21.37
CA ASN A 142 -25.95 -1.58 20.38
C ASN A 142 -24.44 -1.41 20.41
N ARG A 143 -23.82 -1.51 21.59
CA ARG A 143 -22.39 -1.24 21.77
C ARG A 143 -21.59 -2.48 22.15
N TRP A 144 -20.35 -2.49 21.67
CA TRP A 144 -19.33 -3.46 22.02
C TRP A 144 -18.08 -2.74 22.50
N ASN A 145 -17.86 -2.74 23.83
CA ASN A 145 -16.88 -1.90 24.51
C ASN A 145 -15.54 -2.60 24.80
N THR A 146 -15.51 -3.95 24.73
CA THR A 146 -14.32 -4.74 25.07
C THR A 146 -13.28 -4.79 23.94
N THR A 147 -13.67 -4.37 22.76
CA THR A 147 -12.80 -4.25 21.60
C THR A 147 -12.75 -2.80 21.12
N GLY A 148 -11.56 -2.31 20.88
CA GLY A 148 -11.30 -1.02 20.26
C GLY A 148 -10.39 -1.17 19.04
N MET A 149 -10.28 -0.11 18.25
CA MET A 149 -9.39 -0.05 17.12
C MET A 149 -8.60 1.26 17.08
N LEU A 150 -7.30 1.12 16.90
CA LEU A 150 -6.41 2.22 16.58
C LEU A 150 -6.07 2.14 15.09
N VAL A 151 -6.53 3.11 14.30
CA VAL A 151 -6.25 3.17 12.87
C VAL A 151 -5.07 4.07 12.58
N SER A 152 -4.40 3.81 11.47
CA SER A 152 -3.32 4.68 11.00
C SER A 152 -3.86 5.87 10.23
N SER A 153 -3.20 7.04 10.36
CA SER A 153 -3.38 8.15 9.43
C SER A 153 -2.70 7.89 8.06
N ALA A 154 -1.81 6.90 8.01
CA ALA A 154 -1.16 6.45 6.79
C ALA A 154 -2.03 5.40 6.07
N SER A 155 -3.21 5.81 5.61
CA SER A 155 -4.13 4.97 4.83
C SER A 155 -4.93 5.84 3.86
N SER A 156 -5.46 5.23 2.80
CA SER A 156 -6.34 5.93 1.87
C SER A 156 -7.69 6.30 2.53
N ASN A 157 -8.38 7.27 1.95
CA ASN A 157 -9.71 7.70 2.43
C ASN A 157 -10.71 6.53 2.41
N GLU A 158 -10.67 5.70 1.38
CA GLU A 158 -11.56 4.54 1.22
C GLU A 158 -11.32 3.50 2.32
N ALA A 159 -10.05 3.21 2.62
CA ALA A 159 -9.70 2.28 3.70
C ALA A 159 -10.16 2.81 5.06
N GLY A 160 -9.98 4.10 5.32
CA GLY A 160 -10.47 4.76 6.53
C GLY A 160 -12.00 4.71 6.65
N TYR A 161 -12.71 5.07 5.59
CA TYR A 161 -14.17 5.00 5.54
C TYR A 161 -14.71 3.59 5.79
N LEU A 162 -14.19 2.59 5.08
CA LEU A 162 -14.62 1.20 5.22
C LEU A 162 -14.34 0.65 6.62
N SER A 163 -13.18 0.98 7.19
CA SER A 163 -12.83 0.57 8.56
C SER A 163 -13.81 1.13 9.58
N VAL A 164 -14.11 2.42 9.53
CA VAL A 164 -15.06 3.07 10.44
C VAL A 164 -16.46 2.46 10.26
N LYS A 165 -16.92 2.32 9.01
CA LYS A 165 -18.25 1.75 8.72
C LYS A 165 -18.39 0.33 9.23
N MET A 166 -17.41 -0.53 9.00
CA MET A 166 -17.38 -1.91 9.48
C MET A 166 -17.43 -1.98 11.01
N LEU A 167 -16.57 -1.22 11.68
CA LEU A 167 -16.47 -1.23 13.14
C LEU A 167 -17.75 -0.72 13.80
N ARG A 168 -18.33 0.37 13.28
CA ARG A 168 -19.60 0.89 13.78
C ARG A 168 -20.75 -0.10 13.55
N ALA A 169 -20.79 -0.80 12.42
CA ALA A 169 -21.79 -1.84 12.15
C ALA A 169 -21.67 -3.01 13.14
N MET A 170 -20.48 -3.32 13.63
CA MET A 170 -20.26 -4.33 14.68
C MET A 170 -20.55 -3.83 16.10
N GLY A 171 -20.80 -2.54 16.30
CA GLY A 171 -21.05 -1.91 17.60
C GLY A 171 -19.80 -1.42 18.33
N VAL A 172 -18.63 -1.42 17.70
CA VAL A 172 -17.39 -0.88 18.28
C VAL A 172 -17.54 0.62 18.46
N VAL A 173 -17.35 1.11 19.69
CA VAL A 173 -17.43 2.55 20.02
C VAL A 173 -16.06 3.18 20.19
N THR A 174 -15.07 2.41 20.64
CA THR A 174 -13.70 2.88 20.83
C THR A 174 -12.94 2.81 19.52
N LEU A 175 -12.82 3.96 18.87
CA LEU A 175 -12.11 4.10 17.60
C LEU A 175 -11.28 5.37 17.66
N ASP A 176 -9.98 5.23 17.48
CA ASP A 176 -9.05 6.35 17.48
C ASP A 176 -8.04 6.23 16.34
N THR A 177 -7.32 7.31 16.10
CA THR A 177 -6.27 7.37 15.07
C THR A 177 -4.96 7.79 15.70
N GLN A 178 -3.88 7.20 15.23
CA GLN A 178 -2.52 7.49 15.65
C GLN A 178 -2.19 9.00 15.61
N ALA A 179 -2.73 9.75 14.67
CA ALA A 179 -2.46 11.19 14.55
C ALA A 179 -3.20 12.05 15.60
N ARG A 180 -4.16 11.48 16.32
CA ARG A 180 -4.96 12.19 17.32
C ARG A 180 -4.49 11.95 18.75
N ILE A 181 -3.69 10.94 18.98
CA ILE A 181 -3.17 10.56 20.32
C ILE A 181 -1.97 11.45 20.68
#